data_8dbebac912e4743fcea5f2b5e2c32c14
#
_entry.id   8dbebac912e4743fcea5f2b5e2c32c14
#
_cell.length_a   1.000
_cell.length_b   1.000
_cell.length_c   1.000
_cell.angle_alpha   90.00
_cell.angle_beta   90.00
_cell.angle_gamma   90.00
#
_symmetry.space_group_name_H-M   'P 1'
#
loop_
_entity.id
_entity.type
_entity.pdbx_description
1 polymer ?
#
loop_
_entity_poly.entity_id
_entity_poly.type
_entity_poly.pdbx_seq_one_letter_code
_entity_poly.pdbx_strand_id
1 'polypeptide(L)'
;MKMIITLSLFIAFTFSQPPGVSDRDHQNARMMKKWKLIEYLDLNEEQSEKFFVRVNAFQKEMKTIHKKKKKLREDIHEMLEEDKLNDNKVDRLIDNFFNNESEIQELRRKHHKEIDEVLTAEQTIKYLIFDHKFKKRIKDQLLEGRKHRGDGPPH
;
A
#
# COMPACT_ATOMS: atom_id res chain seq x y z
N MET A 1 61.99 -23.74 -2.17
CA MET A 1 60.82 -23.12 -1.54
C MET A 1 60.18 -22.18 -2.58
N LYS A 2 59.09 -22.60 -3.17
CA LYS A 2 58.31 -21.80 -4.14
C LYS A 2 57.07 -21.25 -3.42
N MET A 3 57.06 -19.94 -3.14
CA MET A 3 55.90 -19.22 -2.57
C MET A 3 54.86 -19.00 -3.71
N ILE A 4 53.75 -19.66 -3.60
CA ILE A 4 52.58 -19.44 -4.47
C ILE A 4 51.72 -18.35 -3.84
N ILE A 5 51.73 -17.16 -4.45
CA ILE A 5 50.85 -16.05 -4.06
C ILE A 5 49.54 -16.27 -4.79
N THR A 6 48.51 -16.72 -4.08
CA THR A 6 47.14 -16.80 -4.56
C THR A 6 46.52 -15.42 -4.48
N LEU A 7 46.40 -14.78 -5.65
CA LEU A 7 45.71 -13.51 -5.82
C LEU A 7 44.19 -13.78 -5.76
N SER A 8 43.57 -13.49 -4.61
CA SER A 8 42.13 -13.62 -4.40
C SER A 8 41.42 -12.44 -5.05
N LEU A 9 40.82 -12.70 -6.21
CA LEU A 9 40.01 -11.71 -6.97
C LEU A 9 38.68 -11.52 -6.25
N PHE A 10 38.55 -10.49 -5.43
CA PHE A 10 37.30 -10.08 -4.79
C PHE A 10 36.41 -9.40 -5.86
N ILE A 11 35.50 -10.17 -6.49
CA ILE A 11 34.48 -9.61 -7.34
C ILE A 11 33.43 -8.94 -6.41
N ALA A 12 33.55 -7.62 -6.24
CA ALA A 12 32.53 -6.82 -5.61
C ALA A 12 31.27 -6.82 -6.50
N PHE A 13 30.33 -7.69 -6.18
CA PHE A 13 28.99 -7.68 -6.77
C PHE A 13 28.29 -6.43 -6.23
N THR A 14 28.40 -5.31 -6.95
CA THR A 14 27.59 -4.13 -6.66
C THR A 14 26.14 -4.47 -7.00
N PHE A 15 25.40 -4.86 -5.96
CA PHE A 15 23.94 -5.00 -6.02
C PHE A 15 23.37 -3.61 -6.31
N SER A 16 23.17 -3.29 -7.59
CA SER A 16 22.39 -2.13 -8.01
C SER A 16 20.97 -2.32 -7.47
N GLN A 17 20.66 -1.68 -6.35
CA GLN A 17 19.27 -1.58 -5.87
C GLN A 17 18.46 -0.91 -6.99
N PRO A 18 17.27 -1.44 -7.35
CA PRO A 18 16.41 -0.76 -8.30
C PRO A 18 16.12 0.64 -7.76
N PRO A 19 16.11 1.68 -8.62
CA PRO A 19 15.88 3.06 -8.20
C PRO A 19 14.58 3.10 -7.39
N GLY A 20 14.69 3.41 -6.11
CA GLY A 20 13.54 3.56 -5.21
C GLY A 20 12.62 4.64 -5.80
N VAL A 21 11.32 4.35 -5.83
CA VAL A 21 10.30 5.33 -6.23
C VAL A 21 10.50 6.59 -5.39
N SER A 22 10.77 7.73 -6.02
CA SER A 22 11.12 8.94 -5.29
C SER A 22 9.91 9.48 -4.52
N ASP A 23 10.14 10.23 -3.44
CA ASP A 23 9.05 10.91 -2.70
C ASP A 23 8.22 11.82 -3.61
N ARG A 24 8.82 12.39 -4.65
CA ARG A 24 8.13 13.19 -5.67
C ARG A 24 7.13 12.36 -6.48
N ASP A 25 7.50 11.12 -6.85
CA ASP A 25 6.60 10.23 -7.59
C ASP A 25 5.41 9.82 -6.74
N HIS A 26 5.62 9.59 -5.44
CA HIS A 26 4.53 9.32 -4.50
C HIS A 26 3.61 10.52 -4.31
N GLN A 27 4.16 11.74 -4.27
CA GLN A 27 3.35 12.96 -4.18
C GLN A 27 2.55 13.21 -5.47
N ASN A 28 3.19 13.04 -6.64
CA ASN A 28 2.53 13.17 -7.93
C ASN A 28 1.39 12.15 -8.09
N ALA A 29 1.62 10.90 -7.70
CA ALA A 29 0.59 9.86 -7.73
C ALA A 29 -0.61 10.19 -6.81
N ARG A 30 -0.35 10.75 -5.61
CA ARG A 30 -1.40 11.21 -4.70
C ARG A 30 -2.21 12.37 -5.26
N MET A 31 -1.54 13.37 -5.84
CA MET A 31 -2.21 14.51 -6.48
C MET A 31 -3.04 14.04 -7.66
N MET A 32 -2.49 13.20 -8.53
CA MET A 32 -3.23 12.63 -9.67
C MET A 32 -4.46 11.85 -9.20
N LYS A 33 -4.33 11.02 -8.16
CA LYS A 33 -5.47 10.30 -7.59
C LYS A 33 -6.54 11.25 -7.06
N LYS A 34 -6.14 12.34 -6.39
CA LYS A 34 -7.05 13.37 -5.88
C LYS A 34 -7.84 14.02 -7.02
N TRP A 35 -7.17 14.49 -8.08
CA TRP A 35 -7.81 15.10 -9.25
C TRP A 35 -8.78 14.14 -9.94
N LYS A 36 -8.35 12.91 -10.18
CA LYS A 36 -9.18 11.87 -10.78
C LYS A 36 -10.43 11.57 -9.95
N LEU A 37 -10.32 11.66 -8.64
CA LEU A 37 -11.42 11.40 -7.73
C LEU A 37 -12.44 12.55 -7.75
N ILE A 38 -11.98 13.81 -7.77
CA ILE A 38 -12.85 14.99 -7.94
C ILE A 38 -13.63 14.89 -9.26
N GLU A 39 -12.91 14.64 -10.36
CA GLU A 39 -13.51 14.49 -11.69
C GLU A 39 -14.52 13.34 -11.75
N TYR A 40 -14.17 12.18 -11.21
CA TYR A 40 -15.02 10.98 -11.28
C TYR A 40 -16.28 11.07 -10.43
N LEU A 41 -16.21 11.75 -9.29
CA LEU A 41 -17.34 11.96 -8.40
C LEU A 41 -18.13 13.22 -8.73
N ASP A 42 -17.63 14.09 -9.62
CA ASP A 42 -18.21 15.39 -9.93
C ASP A 42 -18.43 16.22 -8.65
N LEU A 43 -17.36 16.36 -7.85
CA LEU A 43 -17.42 17.09 -6.59
C LEU A 43 -17.36 18.60 -6.85
N ASN A 44 -18.29 19.35 -6.28
CA ASN A 44 -18.13 20.79 -6.18
C ASN A 44 -17.04 21.19 -5.15
N GLU A 45 -16.72 22.48 -5.05
CA GLU A 45 -15.64 22.98 -4.20
C GLU A 45 -15.89 22.66 -2.71
N GLU A 46 -17.09 22.96 -2.21
CA GLU A 46 -17.48 22.70 -0.82
C GLU A 46 -17.44 21.20 -0.47
N GLN A 47 -17.99 20.36 -1.36
CA GLN A 47 -17.91 18.91 -1.20
C GLN A 47 -16.47 18.42 -1.21
N SER A 48 -15.63 18.92 -2.12
CA SER A 48 -14.22 18.53 -2.23
C SER A 48 -13.47 18.81 -0.94
N GLU A 49 -13.62 20.00 -0.36
CA GLU A 49 -12.97 20.36 0.89
C GLU A 49 -13.38 19.41 2.03
N LYS A 50 -14.68 19.26 2.29
CA LYS A 50 -15.21 18.41 3.35
C LYS A 50 -14.85 16.93 3.16
N PHE A 51 -14.92 16.46 1.93
CA PHE A 51 -14.61 15.08 1.55
C PHE A 51 -13.16 14.74 1.82
N PHE A 52 -12.19 15.56 1.36
CA PHE A 52 -10.78 15.25 1.55
C PHE A 52 -10.30 15.37 2.99
N VAL A 53 -10.93 16.18 3.82
CA VAL A 53 -10.67 16.19 5.27
C VAL A 53 -10.96 14.79 5.85
N ARG A 54 -12.12 14.20 5.53
CA ARG A 54 -12.52 12.86 6.00
C ARG A 54 -11.66 11.74 5.42
N VAL A 55 -11.37 11.80 4.12
CA VAL A 55 -10.48 10.82 3.45
C VAL A 55 -9.08 10.83 4.06
N ASN A 56 -8.52 12.01 4.35
CA ASN A 56 -7.20 12.12 4.95
C ASN A 56 -7.17 11.58 6.39
N ALA A 57 -8.21 11.86 7.19
CA ALA A 57 -8.35 11.31 8.54
C ALA A 57 -8.41 9.78 8.49
N PHE A 58 -9.26 9.21 7.65
CA PHE A 58 -9.34 7.78 7.43
C PHE A 58 -8.01 7.15 7.01
N GLN A 59 -7.30 7.75 6.06
CA GLN A 59 -5.99 7.27 5.60
C GLN A 59 -4.95 7.27 6.73
N LYS A 60 -4.98 8.28 7.59
CA LYS A 60 -4.09 8.36 8.76
C LYS A 60 -4.37 7.25 9.76
N GLU A 61 -5.63 7.00 10.10
CA GLU A 61 -6.05 5.92 11.00
C GLU A 61 -5.71 4.55 10.40
N MET A 62 -6.03 4.31 9.11
CA MET A 62 -5.66 3.08 8.40
C MET A 62 -4.15 2.82 8.40
N LYS A 63 -3.33 3.86 8.22
CA LYS A 63 -1.87 3.73 8.28
C LYS A 63 -1.40 3.24 9.64
N THR A 64 -2.04 3.67 10.72
CA THR A 64 -1.73 3.21 12.08
C THR A 64 -2.05 1.74 12.26
N ILE A 65 -3.24 1.29 11.81
CA ILE A 65 -3.63 -0.13 11.88
C ILE A 65 -2.70 -1.00 11.01
N HIS A 66 -2.35 -0.55 9.80
CA HIS A 66 -1.39 -1.27 8.96
C HIS A 66 0.00 -1.41 9.59
N LYS A 67 0.45 -0.42 10.37
CA LYS A 67 1.70 -0.55 11.14
C LYS A 67 1.58 -1.61 12.24
N LYS A 68 0.44 -1.64 12.98
CA LYS A 68 0.18 -2.71 13.97
C LYS A 68 0.20 -4.09 13.30
N LYS A 69 -0.48 -4.23 12.16
CA LYS A 69 -0.52 -5.49 11.39
C LYS A 69 0.86 -5.91 10.85
N LYS A 70 1.68 -4.95 10.45
CA LYS A 70 3.06 -5.23 10.03
C LYS A 70 3.87 -5.77 11.21
N LYS A 71 3.83 -5.10 12.37
CA LYS A 71 4.52 -5.54 13.58
C LYS A 71 4.06 -6.94 14.00
N LEU A 72 2.74 -7.20 14.02
CA LEU A 72 2.22 -8.52 14.34
C LEU A 72 2.79 -9.63 13.44
N ARG A 73 2.97 -9.35 12.13
CA ARG A 73 3.60 -10.32 11.21
C ARG A 73 5.08 -10.54 11.51
N GLU A 74 5.79 -9.49 11.91
CA GLU A 74 7.20 -9.56 12.32
C GLU A 74 7.31 -10.40 13.60
N ASP A 75 6.46 -10.15 14.60
CA ASP A 75 6.41 -10.92 15.85
C ASP A 75 6.09 -12.41 15.60
N ILE A 76 5.17 -12.73 14.67
CA ILE A 76 4.86 -14.10 14.25
C ILE A 76 6.09 -14.77 13.60
N HIS A 77 6.78 -14.05 12.72
CA HIS A 77 7.95 -14.59 12.01
C HIS A 77 9.10 -14.91 13.00
N GLU A 78 9.39 -13.97 13.90
CA GLU A 78 10.39 -14.16 14.96
C GLU A 78 10.07 -15.38 15.84
N MET A 79 8.80 -15.54 16.24
CA MET A 79 8.38 -16.69 17.05
C MET A 79 8.52 -18.03 16.33
N LEU A 80 8.29 -18.07 15.03
CA LEU A 80 8.48 -19.29 14.22
C LEU A 80 9.98 -19.64 14.08
N GLU A 81 10.85 -18.64 13.95
CA GLU A 81 12.30 -18.87 13.84
C GLU A 81 12.93 -19.34 15.16
N GLU A 82 12.42 -18.86 16.29
CA GLU A 82 12.97 -19.19 17.62
C GLU A 82 12.49 -20.52 18.19
N ASP A 83 11.60 -21.23 17.51
CA ASP A 83 10.96 -22.49 17.97
C ASP A 83 10.36 -22.39 19.39
N LYS A 84 9.89 -21.16 19.74
CA LYS A 84 9.33 -20.83 21.07
C LYS A 84 7.80 -20.77 21.09
N LEU A 85 7.18 -21.54 20.22
CA LEU A 85 5.72 -21.62 20.18
C LEU A 85 5.18 -22.32 21.44
N ASN A 86 4.21 -21.67 22.08
CA ASN A 86 3.36 -22.29 23.08
C ASN A 86 1.92 -21.83 22.86
N ASP A 87 0.96 -22.63 23.35
CA ASP A 87 -0.47 -22.43 23.09
C ASP A 87 -0.93 -21.03 23.49
N ASN A 88 -0.53 -20.52 24.66
CA ASN A 88 -0.92 -19.18 25.14
C ASN A 88 -0.40 -18.03 24.25
N LYS A 89 0.76 -18.21 23.62
CA LYS A 89 1.30 -17.21 22.68
C LYS A 89 0.57 -17.27 21.34
N VAL A 90 0.29 -18.48 20.86
CA VAL A 90 -0.48 -18.70 19.63
C VAL A 90 -1.87 -18.09 19.76
N ASP A 91 -2.58 -18.36 20.86
CA ASP A 91 -3.92 -17.79 21.11
C ASP A 91 -3.89 -16.27 21.08
N ARG A 92 -2.93 -15.63 21.75
CA ARG A 92 -2.79 -14.16 21.75
C ARG A 92 -2.52 -13.59 20.35
N LEU A 93 -1.74 -14.29 19.52
CA LEU A 93 -1.47 -13.86 18.15
C LEU A 93 -2.72 -13.96 17.28
N ILE A 94 -3.50 -15.02 17.45
CA ILE A 94 -4.79 -15.23 16.77
C ILE A 94 -5.76 -14.11 17.17
N ASP A 95 -5.91 -13.84 18.47
CA ASP A 95 -6.76 -12.77 18.96
C ASP A 95 -6.35 -11.41 18.42
N ASN A 96 -5.04 -11.09 18.44
CA ASN A 96 -4.53 -9.84 17.88
C ASN A 96 -4.78 -9.73 16.36
N PHE A 97 -4.71 -10.85 15.64
CA PHE A 97 -5.02 -10.87 14.21
C PHE A 97 -6.49 -10.52 13.95
N PHE A 98 -7.42 -11.18 14.64
CA PHE A 98 -8.86 -10.93 14.48
C PHE A 98 -9.26 -9.53 14.98
N ASN A 99 -8.67 -9.06 16.08
CA ASN A 99 -8.89 -7.70 16.58
C ASN A 99 -8.47 -6.64 15.56
N ASN A 100 -7.31 -6.79 14.91
CA ASN A 100 -6.88 -5.89 13.85
C ASN A 100 -7.83 -5.90 12.64
N GLU A 101 -8.36 -7.06 12.24
CA GLU A 101 -9.33 -7.13 11.15
C GLU A 101 -10.66 -6.46 11.53
N SER A 102 -11.13 -6.64 12.77
CA SER A 102 -12.32 -5.97 13.29
C SER A 102 -12.13 -4.45 13.31
N GLU A 103 -10.99 -3.95 13.80
CA GLU A 103 -10.64 -2.52 13.83
C GLU A 103 -10.68 -1.91 12.41
N ILE A 104 -10.20 -2.64 11.40
CA ILE A 104 -10.27 -2.21 10.00
C ILE A 104 -11.73 -2.10 9.52
N GLN A 105 -12.58 -3.09 9.84
CA GLN A 105 -13.97 -3.09 9.41
C GLN A 105 -14.78 -1.97 10.09
N GLU A 106 -14.53 -1.72 11.37
CA GLU A 106 -15.15 -0.62 12.11
C GLU A 106 -14.75 0.74 11.55
N LEU A 107 -13.45 0.94 11.29
CA LEU A 107 -12.95 2.16 10.69
C LEU A 107 -13.53 2.40 9.29
N ARG A 108 -13.69 1.36 8.47
CA ARG A 108 -14.35 1.47 7.16
C ARG A 108 -15.82 1.87 7.30
N ARG A 109 -16.57 1.26 8.23
CA ARG A 109 -17.97 1.61 8.47
C ARG A 109 -18.12 3.04 8.96
N LYS A 110 -17.27 3.47 9.90
CA LYS A 110 -17.21 4.86 10.37
C LYS A 110 -16.97 5.81 9.21
N HIS A 111 -15.95 5.55 8.40
CA HIS A 111 -15.61 6.37 7.25
C HIS A 111 -16.76 6.47 6.24
N HIS A 112 -17.47 5.36 5.98
CA HIS A 112 -18.65 5.40 5.11
C HIS A 112 -19.72 6.34 5.62
N LYS A 113 -20.06 6.27 6.91
CA LYS A 113 -21.05 7.19 7.51
C LYS A 113 -20.63 8.65 7.37
N GLU A 114 -19.35 8.95 7.63
CA GLU A 114 -18.81 10.29 7.49
C GLU A 114 -18.83 10.80 6.04
N ILE A 115 -18.63 9.94 5.06
CA ILE A 115 -18.68 10.27 3.63
C ILE A 115 -20.13 10.50 3.17
N ASP A 116 -21.08 9.71 3.64
CA ASP A 116 -22.51 9.86 3.31
C ASP A 116 -23.09 11.23 3.74
N GLU A 117 -22.47 11.91 4.72
CA GLU A 117 -22.84 13.28 5.11
C GLU A 117 -22.46 14.35 4.08
N VAL A 118 -21.54 14.02 3.15
CA VAL A 118 -20.98 14.97 2.17
C VAL A 118 -21.39 14.64 0.76
N LEU A 119 -21.50 13.37 0.44
CA LEU A 119 -21.75 12.87 -0.89
C LEU A 119 -23.22 12.55 -1.10
N THR A 120 -23.69 12.67 -2.32
CA THR A 120 -24.98 12.10 -2.74
C THR A 120 -24.88 10.56 -2.78
N ALA A 121 -26.00 9.87 -2.77
CA ALA A 121 -26.03 8.40 -2.86
C ALA A 121 -25.29 7.88 -4.12
N GLU A 122 -25.41 8.57 -5.26
CA GLU A 122 -24.69 8.21 -6.49
C GLU A 122 -23.18 8.40 -6.33
N GLN A 123 -22.75 9.52 -5.76
CA GLN A 123 -21.34 9.80 -5.51
C GLN A 123 -20.74 8.79 -4.51
N THR A 124 -21.49 8.39 -3.48
CA THR A 124 -21.06 7.36 -2.51
C THR A 124 -20.84 6.01 -3.23
N ILE A 125 -21.74 5.57 -4.09
CA ILE A 125 -21.55 4.33 -4.87
C ILE A 125 -20.33 4.45 -5.81
N LYS A 126 -20.19 5.59 -6.50
CA LYS A 126 -19.00 5.86 -7.33
C LYS A 126 -17.70 5.79 -6.50
N TYR A 127 -17.71 6.37 -5.30
CA TYR A 127 -16.53 6.32 -4.40
C TYR A 127 -16.16 4.91 -3.99
N LEU A 128 -17.13 4.07 -3.62
CA LEU A 128 -16.91 2.67 -3.24
C LEU A 128 -16.17 1.87 -4.32
N ILE A 129 -16.50 2.11 -5.59
CA ILE A 129 -15.91 1.36 -6.71
C ILE A 129 -14.66 2.02 -7.28
N PHE A 130 -14.39 3.29 -6.92
CA PHE A 130 -13.28 4.07 -7.48
C PHE A 130 -11.93 3.40 -7.23
N ASP A 131 -11.63 2.99 -6.00
CA ASP A 131 -10.35 2.38 -5.65
C ASP A 131 -10.08 1.09 -6.43
N HIS A 132 -11.12 0.30 -6.68
CA HIS A 132 -11.01 -0.91 -7.49
C HIS A 132 -10.71 -0.57 -8.95
N LYS A 133 -11.47 0.34 -9.53
CA LYS A 133 -11.30 0.79 -10.92
C LYS A 133 -9.94 1.48 -11.12
N PHE A 134 -9.54 2.32 -10.18
CA PHE A 134 -8.27 3.05 -10.25
C PHE A 134 -7.07 2.10 -10.19
N LYS A 135 -7.05 1.16 -9.25
CA LYS A 135 -5.99 0.14 -9.13
C LYS A 135 -5.89 -0.72 -10.38
N LYS A 136 -7.03 -1.14 -10.95
CA LYS A 136 -7.06 -1.91 -12.19
C LYS A 136 -6.44 -1.11 -13.32
N ARG A 137 -6.84 0.16 -13.52
CA ARG A 137 -6.31 1.03 -14.59
C ARG A 137 -4.80 1.24 -14.47
N ILE A 138 -4.29 1.52 -13.27
CA ILE A 138 -2.85 1.67 -13.04
C ILE A 138 -2.10 0.38 -13.37
N LYS A 139 -2.62 -0.78 -12.96
CA LYS A 139 -2.03 -2.07 -13.29
C LYS A 139 -1.98 -2.31 -14.79
N ASP A 140 -3.07 -2.03 -15.50
CA ASP A 140 -3.18 -2.20 -16.95
C ASP A 140 -2.16 -1.31 -17.69
N GLN A 141 -2.06 -0.02 -17.30
CA GLN A 141 -1.06 0.91 -17.85
C GLN A 141 0.39 0.45 -17.62
N LEU A 142 0.69 -0.08 -16.41
CA LEU A 142 2.03 -0.61 -16.11
C LEU A 142 2.36 -1.86 -16.96
N LEU A 143 1.37 -2.72 -17.21
CA LEU A 143 1.54 -3.90 -18.04
C LEU A 143 1.72 -3.54 -19.52
N GLU A 144 0.96 -2.57 -20.03
CA GLU A 144 1.10 -2.05 -21.39
C GLU A 144 2.46 -1.36 -21.60
N GLY A 145 2.90 -0.54 -20.66
CA GLY A 145 4.22 0.10 -20.71
C GLY A 145 5.39 -0.88 -20.68
N ARG A 146 5.21 -2.08 -20.08
CA ARG A 146 6.22 -3.15 -20.13
C ARG A 146 6.25 -3.86 -21.47
N LYS A 147 5.11 -4.06 -22.14
CA LYS A 147 5.05 -4.67 -23.47
C LYS A 147 5.78 -3.81 -24.51
N HIS A 148 5.60 -2.49 -24.49
CA HIS A 148 6.28 -1.58 -25.42
C HIS A 148 7.79 -1.43 -25.18
N ARG A 149 8.31 -1.80 -23.98
CA ARG A 149 9.76 -1.82 -23.72
C ARG A 149 10.45 -3.13 -24.13
N GLY A 150 9.68 -4.19 -24.38
CA GLY A 150 10.19 -5.51 -24.76
C GLY A 150 10.47 -5.67 -26.27
N ASP A 151 9.93 -4.79 -27.13
CA ASP A 151 10.04 -4.85 -28.57
C ASP A 151 11.18 -3.96 -29.14
N GLY A 152 12.28 -3.85 -28.39
CA GLY A 152 13.51 -3.30 -28.96
C GLY A 152 14.03 -4.22 -30.08
N PRO A 153 14.52 -3.68 -31.23
CA PRO A 153 14.98 -4.51 -32.34
C PRO A 153 16.13 -5.40 -31.88
N PRO A 154 16.17 -6.68 -32.33
CA PRO A 154 17.28 -7.57 -32.05
C PRO A 154 18.53 -7.04 -32.82
N HIS A 155 19.61 -6.81 -32.09
CA HIS A 155 20.93 -6.51 -32.60
C HIS A 155 21.62 -7.79 -33.04
#